data_4493b817f44da3724dea30ed7b7c1bd6
#
_entry.id   4493b817f44da3724dea30ed7b7c1bd6
#
_cell.length_a   1.000
_cell.length_b   1.000
_cell.length_c   1.000
_cell.angle_alpha   90.00
_cell.angle_beta   90.00
_cell.angle_gamma   90.00
#
_symmetry.space_group_name_H-M   'P 1'
#
loop_
_entity.id
_entity.type
_entity.pdbx_description
1 polymer ?
#
loop_
_entity_poly.entity_id
_entity_poly.type
_entity_poly.pdbx_seq_one_letter_code
_entity_poly.pdbx_strand_id
1 'polypeptide(L)'
;SEAREYLPCGYLPSDAVASDAVCAMYDAPLWNMALVASRLHLLWVAAVCGKLKTDYRYSNTLGWNTFPVPTLTDQNKADLSRCAEDILLAREAHFPATIADLYDPEAMPEDLRAAHERNDEVLERIYIGRRFRNDTERLEKLFELYTKMSQTAGKPTKNKKEAA
;
A
#
# COMPACT_ATOMS: atom_id res chain seq x y z
N SER A 1 5.85 -2.46 14.02
CA SER A 1 5.24 -2.12 15.32
C SER A 1 3.86 -1.52 15.12
N GLU A 2 2.91 -1.81 15.99
CA GLU A 2 1.55 -1.19 15.97
C GLU A 2 1.59 0.33 16.15
N ALA A 3 2.67 0.85 16.75
CA ALA A 3 2.85 2.28 16.95
C ALA A 3 3.20 3.05 15.67
N ARG A 4 3.63 2.38 14.60
CA ARG A 4 3.97 3.05 13.35
C ARG A 4 2.72 3.38 12.55
N GLU A 5 2.63 4.63 12.11
CA GLU A 5 1.51 5.11 11.28
C GLU A 5 1.60 4.65 9.83
N TYR A 6 2.81 4.33 9.34
CA TYR A 6 3.08 3.96 7.95
C TYR A 6 4.01 2.76 7.84
N LEU A 7 3.84 1.97 6.78
CA LEU A 7 4.77 0.90 6.42
C LEU A 7 5.96 1.50 5.67
N PRO A 8 7.20 1.39 6.20
CA PRO A 8 8.37 1.82 5.47
C PRO A 8 8.61 0.87 4.30
N CYS A 9 8.51 1.37 3.09
CA CYS A 9 8.85 0.67 1.86
C CYS A 9 9.78 1.56 1.03
N GLY A 10 10.56 0.99 0.13
CA GLY A 10 11.52 1.73 -0.68
C GLY A 10 11.63 1.17 -2.08
N TYR A 11 12.33 1.90 -2.92
CA TYR A 11 12.71 1.48 -4.25
C TYR A 11 14.15 0.94 -4.20
N LEU A 12 14.39 -0.20 -4.83
CA LEU A 12 15.72 -0.77 -4.97
C LEU A 12 16.15 -0.67 -6.43
N PRO A 13 17.40 -0.31 -6.71
CA PRO A 13 17.93 -0.34 -8.06
C PRO A 13 17.98 -1.78 -8.59
N SER A 14 18.00 -1.94 -9.92
CA SER A 14 17.91 -3.24 -10.60
C SER A 14 19.07 -4.19 -10.31
N ASP A 15 20.19 -3.67 -9.83
CA ASP A 15 21.40 -4.43 -9.44
C ASP A 15 21.42 -4.79 -7.94
N ALA A 16 20.43 -4.35 -7.17
CA ALA A 16 20.32 -4.69 -5.76
C ALA A 16 19.76 -6.10 -5.56
N VAL A 17 20.36 -6.85 -4.64
CA VAL A 17 19.88 -8.17 -4.23
C VAL A 17 19.10 -8.02 -2.93
N ALA A 18 17.80 -8.32 -2.99
CA ALA A 18 16.95 -8.35 -1.80
C ALA A 18 17.24 -9.61 -0.98
N SER A 19 17.42 -9.46 0.34
CA SER A 19 17.53 -10.59 1.25
C SER A 19 16.17 -11.26 1.48
N ASP A 20 16.18 -12.47 2.04
CA ASP A 20 14.97 -13.21 2.45
C ASP A 20 14.16 -12.54 3.58
N ALA A 21 14.75 -11.54 4.23
CA ALA A 21 14.09 -10.77 5.28
C ALA A 21 13.15 -9.67 4.75
N VAL A 22 13.15 -9.39 3.44
CA VAL A 22 12.32 -8.34 2.83
C VAL A 22 11.37 -8.92 1.77
N CYS A 23 10.19 -8.31 1.67
CA CYS A 23 9.24 -8.60 0.60
C CYS A 23 9.54 -7.68 -0.58
N ALA A 24 9.91 -8.23 -1.74
CA ALA A 24 10.21 -7.49 -2.95
C ALA A 24 9.12 -7.66 -4.01
N MET A 25 8.79 -6.57 -4.70
CA MET A 25 8.00 -6.55 -5.91
C MET A 25 8.92 -6.24 -7.09
N TYR A 26 9.05 -7.19 -8.01
CA TYR A 26 9.88 -7.02 -9.21
C TYR A 26 9.12 -6.27 -10.30
N ASP A 27 9.82 -5.45 -11.08
CA ASP A 27 9.28 -4.67 -12.21
C ASP A 27 8.03 -3.82 -11.86
N ALA A 28 7.90 -3.45 -10.58
CA ALA A 28 6.75 -2.70 -10.09
C ALA A 28 6.86 -1.23 -10.49
N PRO A 29 5.86 -0.67 -11.20
CA PRO A 29 5.77 0.77 -11.39
C PRO A 29 5.71 1.53 -10.07
N LEU A 30 6.21 2.77 -10.05
CA LEU A 30 6.38 3.56 -8.83
C LEU A 30 5.07 3.79 -8.06
N TRP A 31 3.92 3.88 -8.75
CA TRP A 31 2.62 4.03 -8.09
C TRP A 31 2.26 2.87 -7.13
N ASN A 32 2.87 1.68 -7.28
CA ASN A 32 2.69 0.59 -6.31
C ASN A 32 3.28 0.94 -4.94
N MET A 33 4.38 1.72 -4.91
CA MET A 33 4.93 2.21 -3.65
C MET A 33 3.91 3.09 -2.90
N ALA A 34 3.19 3.96 -3.62
CA ALA A 34 2.13 4.78 -3.02
C ALA A 34 1.02 3.93 -2.38
N LEU A 35 0.62 2.82 -3.01
CA LEU A 35 -0.34 1.88 -2.45
C LEU A 35 0.19 1.23 -1.16
N VAL A 36 1.41 0.68 -1.19
CA VAL A 36 2.01 -0.02 -0.04
C VAL A 36 2.26 0.94 1.12
N ALA A 37 2.68 2.18 0.84
CA ALA A 37 2.97 3.20 1.85
C ALA A 37 1.72 3.83 2.49
N SER A 38 0.51 3.45 2.05
CA SER A 38 -0.75 4.08 2.47
C SER A 38 -1.29 3.53 3.79
N ARG A 39 -2.08 4.38 4.46
CA ARG A 39 -2.88 3.99 5.63
C ARG A 39 -3.85 2.85 5.32
N LEU A 40 -4.44 2.84 4.11
CA LEU A 40 -5.35 1.77 3.67
C LEU A 40 -4.66 0.42 3.65
N HIS A 41 -3.44 0.35 3.12
CA HIS A 41 -2.69 -0.90 3.09
C HIS A 41 -2.25 -1.36 4.48
N LEU A 42 -1.81 -0.43 5.33
CA LEU A 42 -1.46 -0.75 6.71
C LEU A 42 -2.65 -1.35 7.48
N LEU A 43 -3.83 -0.75 7.35
CA LEU A 43 -5.06 -1.25 7.98
C LEU A 43 -5.46 -2.63 7.43
N TRP A 44 -5.30 -2.85 6.12
CA TRP A 44 -5.54 -4.15 5.52
C TRP A 44 -4.60 -5.20 6.09
N VAL A 45 -3.30 -4.91 6.14
CA VAL A 45 -2.29 -5.80 6.76
C VAL A 45 -2.64 -6.09 8.22
N ALA A 46 -3.04 -5.08 8.98
CA ALA A 46 -3.48 -5.24 10.37
C ALA A 46 -4.69 -6.18 10.53
N ALA A 47 -5.60 -6.17 9.54
CA ALA A 47 -6.83 -6.97 9.56
C ALA A 47 -6.62 -8.42 9.09
N VAL A 48 -5.76 -8.65 8.09
CA VAL A 48 -5.64 -9.97 7.43
C VAL A 48 -4.36 -10.72 7.72
N CYS A 49 -3.29 -10.02 8.12
CA CYS A 49 -2.02 -10.66 8.49
C CYS A 49 -1.97 -10.99 9.99
N GLY A 50 -1.24 -12.04 10.31
CA GLY A 50 -1.00 -12.41 11.70
C GLY A 50 -0.07 -11.41 12.42
N LYS A 51 -0.04 -11.51 13.76
CA LYS A 51 0.87 -10.76 14.62
C LYS A 51 1.90 -11.69 15.25
N LEU A 52 3.11 -11.17 15.44
CA LEU A 52 4.12 -11.77 16.28
C LEU A 52 4.41 -10.77 17.42
N LYS A 53 3.88 -11.04 18.61
CA LYS A 53 3.83 -10.08 19.74
C LYS A 53 3.02 -8.83 19.30
N THR A 54 3.65 -7.64 19.31
CA THR A 54 3.06 -6.36 18.92
C THR A 54 3.33 -5.97 17.45
N ASP A 55 4.07 -6.82 16.70
CA ASP A 55 4.43 -6.50 15.31
C ASP A 55 3.58 -7.27 14.31
N TYR A 56 3.19 -6.61 13.23
CA TYR A 56 2.51 -7.27 12.11
C TYR A 56 3.48 -8.21 11.38
N ARG A 57 3.08 -9.46 11.22
CA ARG A 57 3.79 -10.40 10.38
C ARG A 57 3.29 -10.26 8.94
N TYR A 58 3.93 -9.39 8.18
CA TYR A 58 3.56 -9.17 6.78
C TYR A 58 3.62 -10.49 5.98
N SER A 59 2.60 -10.74 5.19
CA SER A 59 2.51 -11.88 4.29
C SER A 59 2.14 -11.38 2.90
N ASN A 60 2.95 -11.65 1.89
CA ASN A 60 2.63 -11.32 0.50
C ASN A 60 1.30 -11.94 0.06
N THR A 61 1.04 -13.19 0.45
CA THR A 61 -0.17 -13.92 0.09
C THR A 61 -1.43 -13.27 0.68
N LEU A 62 -1.37 -12.79 1.92
CA LEU A 62 -2.52 -12.18 2.59
C LEU A 62 -2.51 -10.65 2.46
N GLY A 63 -1.37 -10.00 2.72
CA GLY A 63 -1.26 -8.55 2.73
C GLY A 63 -1.39 -7.93 1.34
N TRP A 64 -0.55 -8.36 0.39
CA TRP A 64 -0.54 -7.78 -0.94
C TRP A 64 -1.51 -8.43 -1.92
N ASN A 65 -1.49 -9.75 -2.07
CA ASN A 65 -2.28 -10.42 -3.09
C ASN A 65 -3.79 -10.31 -2.88
N THR A 66 -4.23 -10.01 -1.66
CA THR A 66 -5.65 -9.81 -1.34
C THR A 66 -6.03 -8.34 -1.15
N PHE A 67 -5.08 -7.42 -1.19
CA PHE A 67 -5.36 -6.00 -1.02
C PHE A 67 -6.28 -5.50 -2.15
N PRO A 68 -7.48 -5.03 -1.81
CA PRO A 68 -8.47 -4.69 -2.83
C PRO A 68 -8.18 -3.30 -3.38
N VAL A 69 -7.62 -3.23 -4.58
CA VAL A 69 -7.35 -1.98 -5.30
C VAL A 69 -8.43 -1.77 -6.36
N PRO A 70 -9.11 -0.61 -6.41
CA PRO A 70 -10.05 -0.30 -7.47
C PRO A 70 -9.33 -0.16 -8.82
N THR A 71 -10.08 -0.19 -9.92
CA THR A 71 -9.50 0.06 -11.24
C THR A 71 -8.91 1.46 -11.29
N LEU A 72 -7.59 1.55 -11.53
CA LEU A 72 -6.87 2.80 -11.62
C LEU A 72 -6.84 3.30 -13.06
N THR A 73 -7.22 4.56 -13.27
CA THR A 73 -7.00 5.27 -14.53
C THR A 73 -5.51 5.63 -14.68
N ASP A 74 -5.08 6.00 -15.89
CA ASP A 74 -3.70 6.46 -16.10
C ASP A 74 -3.40 7.74 -15.33
N GLN A 75 -4.41 8.62 -15.14
CA GLN A 75 -4.28 9.79 -14.29
C GLN A 75 -4.09 9.39 -12.81
N ASN A 76 -4.84 8.42 -12.30
CA ASN A 76 -4.65 7.92 -10.94
C ASN A 76 -3.23 7.37 -10.71
N LYS A 77 -2.72 6.60 -11.68
CA LYS A 77 -1.35 6.07 -11.61
C LYS A 77 -0.30 7.17 -11.64
N ALA A 78 -0.50 8.21 -12.46
CA ALA A 78 0.39 9.36 -12.51
C ALA A 78 0.38 10.16 -11.19
N ASP A 79 -0.80 10.37 -10.60
CA ASP A 79 -0.94 11.08 -9.33
C ASP A 79 -0.31 10.30 -8.17
N LEU A 80 -0.52 8.97 -8.11
CA LEU A 80 0.10 8.10 -7.12
C LEU A 80 1.63 8.01 -7.29
N SER A 81 2.13 8.02 -8.53
CA SER A 81 3.58 8.06 -8.77
C SER A 81 4.20 9.33 -8.21
N ARG A 82 3.56 10.49 -8.40
CA ARG A 82 4.02 11.74 -7.80
C ARG A 82 4.01 11.70 -6.27
N CYS A 83 2.97 11.12 -5.66
CA CYS A 83 2.94 10.94 -4.22
C CYS A 83 4.10 10.05 -3.72
N ALA A 84 4.43 8.99 -4.44
CA ALA A 84 5.57 8.14 -4.11
C ALA A 84 6.92 8.90 -4.25
N GLU A 85 7.08 9.70 -5.30
CA GLU A 85 8.25 10.58 -5.49
C GLU A 85 8.38 11.58 -4.35
N ASP A 86 7.29 12.25 -3.94
CA ASP A 86 7.28 13.19 -2.82
C ASP A 86 7.74 12.53 -1.52
N ILE A 87 7.31 11.29 -1.24
CA ILE A 87 7.76 10.53 -0.08
C ILE A 87 9.26 10.22 -0.16
N LEU A 88 9.77 9.82 -1.32
CA LEU A 88 11.19 9.55 -1.51
C LEU A 88 12.04 10.81 -1.36
N LEU A 89 11.63 11.93 -1.95
CA LEU A 89 12.31 13.23 -1.84
C LEU A 89 12.34 13.74 -0.39
N ALA A 90 11.20 13.61 0.33
CA ALA A 90 11.15 13.96 1.74
C ALA A 90 12.14 13.14 2.58
N ARG A 91 12.29 11.84 2.30
CA ARG A 91 13.31 11.02 2.99
C ARG A 91 14.73 11.45 2.64
N GLU A 92 15.00 11.72 1.37
CA GLU A 92 16.33 12.13 0.89
C GLU A 92 16.79 13.45 1.54
N ALA A 93 15.85 14.37 1.78
CA ALA A 93 16.13 15.64 2.44
C ALA A 93 16.69 15.49 3.88
N HIS A 94 16.47 14.35 4.52
CA HIS A 94 16.93 14.03 5.86
C HIS A 94 18.17 13.12 5.90
N PHE A 95 18.85 12.91 4.78
CA PHE A 95 20.11 12.17 4.79
C PHE A 95 21.11 12.83 5.78
N PRO A 96 21.82 12.06 6.65
CA PRO A 96 22.00 10.59 6.67
C PRO A 96 21.06 9.82 7.64
N ALA A 97 19.91 10.36 8.03
CA ALA A 97 18.97 9.65 8.90
C ALA A 97 18.56 8.29 8.29
N THR A 98 18.47 7.27 9.14
CA THR A 98 18.05 5.95 8.70
C THR A 98 16.53 5.87 8.54
N ILE A 99 16.04 4.87 7.80
CA ILE A 99 14.60 4.60 7.70
C ILE A 99 13.98 4.33 9.09
N ALA A 100 14.75 3.74 10.01
CA ALA A 100 14.27 3.51 11.37
C ALA A 100 14.06 4.83 12.13
N ASP A 101 14.97 5.78 11.97
CA ASP A 101 14.87 7.12 12.58
C ASP A 101 13.70 7.91 11.96
N LEU A 102 13.60 7.93 10.63
CA LEU A 102 12.55 8.65 9.90
C LEU A 102 11.13 8.16 10.19
N TYR A 103 10.97 6.88 10.53
CA TYR A 103 9.67 6.28 10.82
C TYR A 103 9.48 5.96 12.31
N ASP A 104 10.25 6.61 13.17
CA ASP A 104 9.97 6.62 14.60
C ASP A 104 8.71 7.47 14.85
N PRO A 105 7.67 6.92 15.52
CA PRO A 105 6.42 7.64 15.76
C PRO A 105 6.60 8.99 16.49
N GLU A 106 7.62 9.09 17.35
CA GLU A 106 7.91 10.30 18.13
C GLU A 106 8.82 11.30 17.42
N ALA A 107 9.55 10.85 16.38
CA ALA A 107 10.58 11.64 15.71
C ALA A 107 10.40 11.80 14.20
N MET A 108 9.31 11.30 13.63
CA MET A 108 9.03 11.39 12.18
C MET A 108 8.99 12.85 11.72
N PRO A 109 9.82 13.25 10.72
CA PRO A 109 9.83 14.59 10.18
C PRO A 109 8.47 15.04 9.63
N GLU A 110 8.13 16.31 9.85
CA GLU A 110 6.82 16.87 9.48
C GLU A 110 6.59 16.87 7.95
N ASP A 111 7.62 17.16 7.16
CA ASP A 111 7.55 17.11 5.70
C ASP A 111 7.31 15.69 5.17
N LEU A 112 7.94 14.68 5.78
CA LEU A 112 7.72 13.28 5.46
C LEU A 112 6.31 12.85 5.86
N ARG A 113 5.82 13.25 7.04
CA ARG A 113 4.45 13.02 7.49
C ARG A 113 3.46 13.64 6.50
N ALA A 114 3.66 14.90 6.13
CA ALA A 114 2.82 15.60 5.17
C ALA A 114 2.80 14.94 3.78
N ALA A 115 3.93 14.35 3.34
CA ALA A 115 3.97 13.59 2.08
C ALA A 115 3.11 12.33 2.14
N HIS A 116 3.16 11.59 3.25
CA HIS A 116 2.30 10.43 3.48
C HIS A 116 0.81 10.80 3.58
N GLU A 117 0.48 11.88 4.27
CA GLU A 117 -0.90 12.37 4.38
C GLU A 117 -1.49 12.76 3.02
N ARG A 118 -0.68 13.39 2.14
CA ARG A 118 -1.09 13.67 0.75
C ARG A 118 -1.31 12.40 -0.05
N ASN A 119 -0.44 11.42 0.11
CA ASN A 119 -0.61 10.11 -0.52
C ASN A 119 -1.93 9.46 -0.10
N ASP A 120 -2.23 9.45 1.20
CA ASP A 120 -3.48 8.92 1.73
C ASP A 120 -4.69 9.68 1.18
N GLU A 121 -4.64 11.01 1.13
CA GLU A 121 -5.73 11.83 0.58
C GLU A 121 -6.01 11.51 -0.89
N VAL A 122 -4.97 11.40 -1.72
CA VAL A 122 -5.11 11.04 -3.15
C VAL A 122 -5.71 9.65 -3.28
N LEU A 123 -5.18 8.68 -2.54
CA LEU A 123 -5.66 7.31 -2.61
C LEU A 123 -7.10 7.17 -2.12
N GLU A 124 -7.46 7.79 -1.00
CA GLU A 124 -8.81 7.76 -0.44
C GLU A 124 -9.85 8.35 -1.42
N ARG A 125 -9.49 9.43 -2.13
CA ARG A 125 -10.33 9.99 -3.19
C ARG A 125 -10.53 9.01 -4.36
N ILE A 126 -9.54 8.20 -4.70
CA ILE A 126 -9.68 7.14 -5.70
C ILE A 126 -10.67 6.08 -5.24
N TYR A 127 -10.70 5.74 -3.93
CA TYR A 127 -11.59 4.73 -3.37
C TYR A 127 -13.05 5.17 -3.23
N ILE A 128 -13.30 6.42 -2.78
CA ILE A 128 -14.65 6.87 -2.43
C ILE A 128 -14.97 8.34 -2.85
N GLY A 129 -14.07 8.99 -3.59
CA GLY A 129 -14.25 10.39 -4.03
C GLY A 129 -14.00 11.45 -2.95
N ARG A 130 -13.68 11.06 -1.71
CA ARG A 130 -13.40 11.94 -0.56
C ARG A 130 -12.45 11.27 0.42
N ARG A 131 -12.06 11.94 1.49
CA ARG A 131 -11.38 11.31 2.62
C ARG A 131 -12.36 10.44 3.44
N PHE A 132 -11.86 9.34 3.98
CA PHE A 132 -12.59 8.55 4.97
C PHE A 132 -12.69 9.30 6.30
N ARG A 133 -13.74 9.02 7.06
CA ARG A 133 -13.97 9.65 8.38
C ARG A 133 -13.10 9.04 9.47
N ASN A 134 -12.86 7.73 9.38
CA ASN A 134 -12.13 6.94 10.35
C ASN A 134 -11.68 5.59 9.76
N ASP A 135 -10.90 4.83 10.54
CA ASP A 135 -10.37 3.53 10.14
C ASP A 135 -11.46 2.46 9.98
N THR A 136 -12.57 2.56 10.70
CA THR A 136 -13.71 1.64 10.52
C THR A 136 -14.30 1.78 9.12
N GLU A 137 -14.55 3.00 8.66
CA GLU A 137 -15.06 3.24 7.31
C GLU A 137 -14.07 2.78 6.22
N ARG A 138 -12.74 2.93 6.47
CA ARG A 138 -11.71 2.39 5.59
C ARG A 138 -11.80 0.88 5.46
N LEU A 139 -11.88 0.16 6.59
CA LEU A 139 -11.97 -1.29 6.62
C LEU A 139 -13.26 -1.80 5.99
N GLU A 140 -14.39 -1.19 6.27
CA GLU A 140 -15.69 -1.53 5.64
C GLU A 140 -15.59 -1.45 4.12
N LYS A 141 -14.99 -0.39 3.59
CA LYS A 141 -14.79 -0.22 2.15
C LYS A 141 -13.84 -1.25 1.57
N LEU A 142 -12.75 -1.55 2.25
CA LEU A 142 -11.78 -2.57 1.82
C LEU A 142 -12.44 -3.94 1.77
N PHE A 143 -13.19 -4.35 2.79
CA PHE A 143 -13.90 -5.64 2.79
C PHE A 143 -15.03 -5.70 1.75
N GLU A 144 -15.73 -4.60 1.50
CA GLU A 144 -16.73 -4.51 0.41
C GLU A 144 -16.05 -4.81 -0.95
N LEU A 145 -14.93 -4.16 -1.24
CA LEU A 145 -14.19 -4.34 -2.49
C LEU A 145 -13.60 -5.75 -2.60
N TYR A 146 -13.01 -6.26 -1.53
CA TYR A 146 -12.47 -7.62 -1.48
C TYR A 146 -13.54 -8.67 -1.78
N THR A 147 -14.72 -8.52 -1.19
CA THR A 147 -15.86 -9.43 -1.44
C THR A 147 -16.28 -9.42 -2.91
N LYS A 148 -16.35 -8.23 -3.52
CA LYS A 148 -16.66 -8.09 -4.94
C LYS A 148 -15.60 -8.75 -5.83
N MET A 149 -14.33 -8.55 -5.54
CA MET A 149 -13.22 -9.16 -6.28
C MET A 149 -13.26 -10.68 -6.18
N SER A 150 -13.49 -11.24 -5.00
CA SER A 150 -13.55 -12.69 -4.75
C SER A 150 -14.73 -13.33 -5.49
N GLN A 151 -15.89 -12.67 -5.54
CA GLN A 151 -17.06 -13.15 -6.28
C GLN A 151 -16.83 -13.13 -7.80
N THR A 152 -16.06 -12.18 -8.31
CA THR A 152 -15.72 -12.09 -9.74
C THR A 152 -14.70 -13.15 -10.13
N ALA A 153 -13.72 -13.43 -9.28
CA ALA A 153 -12.72 -14.48 -9.52
C ALA A 153 -13.30 -15.91 -9.44
N GLY A 154 -14.38 -16.11 -8.69
CA GLY A 154 -15.05 -17.41 -8.53
C GLY A 154 -16.05 -17.79 -9.64
N LYS A 155 -16.29 -16.98 -10.66
CA LYS A 155 -17.15 -17.35 -11.79
C LYS A 155 -16.31 -18.10 -12.83
N PRO A 156 -16.56 -19.43 -13.06
CA PRO A 156 -15.89 -20.17 -14.12
C PRO A 156 -16.30 -19.55 -15.47
N THR A 157 -15.31 -19.17 -16.27
CA THR A 157 -15.49 -18.84 -17.68
C THR A 157 -16.14 -20.05 -18.34
N LYS A 158 -17.42 -19.95 -18.72
CA LYS A 158 -18.07 -20.93 -19.59
C LYS A 158 -17.33 -20.86 -20.94
N ASN A 159 -16.39 -21.77 -21.16
CA ASN A 159 -15.88 -22.07 -22.49
C ASN A 159 -17.10 -22.46 -23.35
N LYS A 160 -17.46 -21.61 -24.29
CA LYS A 160 -18.24 -22.00 -25.45
C LYS A 160 -17.43 -23.03 -26.21
N LYS A 161 -17.75 -24.33 -26.05
CA LYS A 161 -17.51 -25.32 -27.08
C LYS A 161 -18.41 -24.96 -28.25
N GLU A 162 -17.87 -24.31 -29.25
CA GLU A 162 -18.47 -24.36 -30.59
C GLU A 162 -18.21 -25.76 -31.13
N ALA A 163 -19.32 -26.50 -31.34
CA ALA A 163 -19.35 -27.70 -32.15
C ALA A 163 -19.33 -27.27 -33.62
N ALA A 164 -18.38 -27.82 -34.37
CA ALA A 164 -18.46 -28.00 -35.81
C ALA A 164 -19.04 -29.40 -36.08
#